data_706261985e0967ac91995549a715b8d4
#
_entry.id   706261985e0967ac91995549a715b8d4
#
_cell.length_a   1.000
_cell.length_b   1.000
_cell.length_c   1.000
_cell.angle_alpha   90.00
_cell.angle_beta   90.00
_cell.angle_gamma   90.00
#
_symmetry.space_group_name_H-M   'P 1'
#
loop_
_entity.id
_entity.type
_entity.pdbx_description
1 polymer ?
#
loop_
_entity_poly.entity_id
_entity_poly.type
_entity_poly.pdbx_seq_one_letter_code
_entity_poly.pdbx_strand_id
1 'polypeptide(L)'
;MTAKQVLACSKFYFQLDGLEDLVVKKVSGISIGLQTAGDTKSFGVTKGGKSKIQATVTGVENKKITVEFVCTVEDDRLMKWFHESHSEPIIGGGTKTKGERKTGSLILYNQGGDEAIRYNFTGVMPASYKSTKMEAGSTNLATETLEFVYESMHRVK
;
A
#
# COMPACT_ATOMS: atom_id res chain seq x y z
N MET A 1 -35.76 -8.96 0.62
CA MET A 1 -34.55 -8.27 1.10
C MET A 1 -33.39 -9.24 1.12
N THR A 2 -32.38 -9.02 0.31
CA THR A 2 -31.17 -9.85 0.34
C THR A 2 -30.31 -9.43 1.51
N ALA A 3 -29.94 -10.38 2.36
CA ALA A 3 -29.01 -10.13 3.45
C ALA A 3 -27.62 -9.72 2.90
N LYS A 4 -27.04 -8.70 3.46
CA LYS A 4 -25.69 -8.28 3.08
C LYS A 4 -24.68 -9.29 3.62
N GLN A 5 -23.86 -9.83 2.76
CA GLN A 5 -22.80 -10.73 3.15
C GLN A 5 -21.63 -9.96 3.77
N VAL A 6 -21.20 -10.38 4.95
CA VAL A 6 -20.02 -9.83 5.62
C VAL A 6 -18.79 -10.66 5.21
N LEU A 7 -17.69 -9.98 4.93
CA LEU A 7 -16.46 -10.62 4.48
C LEU A 7 -15.50 -10.83 5.64
N ALA A 8 -14.81 -11.97 5.62
CA ALA A 8 -13.73 -12.26 6.55
C ALA A 8 -12.41 -11.66 6.03
N CYS A 9 -11.60 -11.16 6.95
CA CYS A 9 -10.28 -10.59 6.61
C CYS A 9 -9.22 -11.66 6.27
N SER A 10 -9.56 -12.92 6.35
CA SER A 10 -8.62 -14.04 6.12
C SER A 10 -8.55 -14.52 4.67
N LYS A 11 -9.49 -14.12 3.84
CA LYS A 11 -9.55 -14.51 2.42
C LYS A 11 -9.24 -13.30 1.53
N PHE A 12 -7.96 -13.08 1.28
CA PHE A 12 -7.48 -11.97 0.51
C PHE A 12 -6.25 -12.35 -0.30
N TYR A 13 -5.91 -11.54 -1.30
CA TYR A 13 -4.65 -11.62 -2.04
C TYR A 13 -4.20 -10.24 -2.47
N PHE A 14 -2.91 -9.98 -2.39
CA PHE A 14 -2.30 -8.77 -2.92
C PHE A 14 -1.52 -9.13 -4.19
N GLN A 15 -2.03 -8.72 -5.33
CA GLN A 15 -1.48 -9.01 -6.63
C GLN A 15 -0.65 -7.83 -7.12
N LEU A 16 0.59 -8.10 -7.53
CA LEU A 16 1.45 -7.16 -8.22
C LEU A 16 1.70 -7.64 -9.64
N ASP A 17 1.76 -6.73 -10.58
CA ASP A 17 2.05 -7.04 -11.97
C ASP A 17 3.42 -7.73 -12.11
N GLY A 18 3.43 -8.93 -12.71
CA GLY A 18 4.62 -9.77 -12.82
C GLY A 18 4.99 -10.58 -11.57
N LEU A 19 4.21 -10.48 -10.49
CA LEU A 19 4.48 -11.14 -9.21
C LEU A 19 3.23 -11.86 -8.65
N GLU A 20 2.38 -12.38 -9.52
CA GLU A 20 1.06 -12.90 -9.16
C GLU A 20 1.08 -14.23 -8.42
N ASP A 21 2.19 -14.96 -8.47
CA ASP A 21 2.32 -16.29 -7.86
C ASP A 21 2.96 -16.28 -6.47
N LEU A 22 3.20 -15.10 -5.90
CA LEU A 22 3.73 -14.99 -4.55
C LEU A 22 2.66 -15.31 -3.50
N VAL A 23 3.07 -15.93 -2.42
CA VAL A 23 2.19 -16.22 -1.28
C VAL A 23 2.17 -15.04 -0.32
N VAL A 24 1.01 -14.47 -0.12
CA VAL A 24 0.79 -13.30 0.75
C VAL A 24 0.28 -13.77 2.10
N LYS A 25 0.97 -13.35 3.17
CA LYS A 25 0.59 -13.68 4.55
C LYS A 25 -0.23 -12.56 5.21
N LYS A 26 0.13 -11.29 4.98
CA LYS A 26 -0.48 -10.16 5.66
C LYS A 26 -0.43 -8.91 4.80
N VAL A 27 -1.51 -8.14 4.84
CA VAL A 27 -1.61 -6.81 4.24
C VAL A 27 -2.16 -5.84 5.27
N SER A 28 -1.56 -4.66 5.39
CA SER A 28 -2.01 -3.62 6.32
C SER A 28 -1.67 -2.22 5.82
N GLY A 29 -2.26 -1.21 6.45
CA GLY A 29 -1.94 0.19 6.17
C GLY A 29 -2.69 0.81 5.01
N ILE A 30 -3.78 0.21 4.54
CA ILE A 30 -4.58 0.78 3.46
C ILE A 30 -5.37 1.97 4.00
N SER A 31 -4.99 3.17 3.59
CA SER A 31 -5.69 4.40 3.95
C SER A 31 -5.37 5.51 2.98
N ILE A 32 -6.33 6.41 2.81
CA ILE A 32 -6.18 7.63 2.02
C ILE A 32 -6.51 8.80 2.92
N GLY A 33 -5.66 9.81 2.93
CA GLY A 33 -5.90 11.06 3.64
C GLY A 33 -6.00 12.22 2.66
N LEU A 34 -6.63 13.29 3.10
CA LEU A 34 -6.66 14.55 2.38
C LEU A 34 -5.78 15.56 3.09
N GLN A 35 -4.97 16.26 2.34
CA GLN A 35 -4.26 17.42 2.84
C GLN A 35 -5.18 18.63 2.70
N THR A 36 -5.33 19.37 3.78
CA THR A 36 -6.19 20.56 3.80
C THR A 36 -5.43 21.78 4.26
N ALA A 37 -5.78 22.92 3.67
CA ALA A 37 -5.37 24.23 4.16
C ALA A 37 -6.58 24.91 4.80
N GLY A 38 -6.33 25.83 5.75
CA GLY A 38 -7.38 26.59 6.41
C GLY A 38 -8.06 25.89 7.57
N ASP A 39 -7.51 24.89 8.11
CA ASP A 39 -7.81 24.23 9.37
C ASP A 39 -9.22 24.46 9.97
N THR A 40 -9.49 23.83 11.09
CA THR A 40 -10.74 23.96 11.85
C THR A 40 -10.85 25.26 12.68
N LYS A 41 -9.82 26.10 12.63
CA LYS A 41 -9.81 27.39 13.33
C LYS A 41 -10.52 28.46 12.54
N SER A 42 -11.22 29.32 13.25
CA SER A 42 -11.84 30.49 12.64
C SER A 42 -10.78 31.40 12.06
N PHE A 43 -10.94 31.81 10.80
CA PHE A 43 -10.06 32.79 10.14
C PHE A 43 -10.63 34.21 10.16
N GLY A 44 -11.79 34.39 10.77
CA GLY A 44 -12.40 35.70 10.92
C GLY A 44 -13.84 35.63 11.38
N VAL A 45 -14.44 36.79 11.54
CA VAL A 45 -15.81 36.97 11.98
C VAL A 45 -16.56 37.79 10.95
N THR A 46 -17.74 37.34 10.58
CA THR A 46 -18.64 38.09 9.69
C THR A 46 -19.50 39.05 10.48
N LYS A 47 -20.14 39.98 9.80
CA LYS A 47 -21.12 40.89 10.38
C LYS A 47 -22.22 40.08 11.10
N GLY A 48 -22.44 40.38 12.37
CA GLY A 48 -23.35 39.61 13.23
C GLY A 48 -22.62 38.67 14.19
N GLY A 49 -21.26 38.69 14.23
CA GLY A 49 -20.44 37.95 15.18
C GLY A 49 -20.27 36.47 14.89
N LYS A 50 -20.58 36.01 13.66
CA LYS A 50 -20.42 34.60 13.28
C LYS A 50 -19.01 34.32 12.81
N SER A 51 -18.36 33.34 13.41
CA SER A 51 -17.05 32.86 12.98
C SER A 51 -17.12 32.15 11.63
N LYS A 52 -16.09 32.36 10.81
CA LYS A 52 -15.89 31.66 9.54
C LYS A 52 -14.80 30.60 9.68
N ILE A 53 -15.13 29.40 9.28
CA ILE A 53 -14.21 28.26 9.23
C ILE A 53 -14.25 27.72 7.81
N GLN A 54 -13.08 27.52 7.22
CA GLN A 54 -12.94 26.93 5.89
C GLN A 54 -11.75 25.99 5.85
N ALA A 55 -11.99 24.81 5.32
CA ALA A 55 -10.93 23.87 4.99
C ALA A 55 -10.93 23.66 3.47
N THR A 56 -9.79 23.92 2.83
CA THR A 56 -9.61 23.71 1.39
C THR A 56 -8.73 22.51 1.15
N VAL A 57 -9.18 21.59 0.34
CA VAL A 57 -8.38 20.42 -0.03
C VAL A 57 -7.23 20.86 -0.93
N THR A 58 -6.01 20.62 -0.50
CA THR A 58 -4.79 20.98 -1.24
C THR A 58 -4.14 19.79 -1.92
N GLY A 59 -4.49 18.57 -1.54
CA GLY A 59 -3.94 17.37 -2.12
C GLY A 59 -4.45 16.09 -1.47
N VAL A 60 -3.97 14.97 -1.96
CA VAL A 60 -4.26 13.65 -1.43
C VAL A 60 -2.98 13.07 -0.83
N GLU A 61 -3.08 12.58 0.39
CA GLU A 61 -2.00 11.88 1.06
C GLU A 61 -2.25 10.38 1.00
N ASN A 62 -1.42 9.68 0.25
CA ASN A 62 -1.45 8.22 0.18
C ASN A 62 -0.44 7.65 1.18
N LYS A 63 -0.94 6.85 2.12
CA LYS A 63 -0.08 6.21 3.11
C LYS A 63 0.51 4.93 2.56
N LYS A 64 1.65 4.52 3.11
CA LYS A 64 2.33 3.30 2.71
C LYS A 64 1.51 2.07 3.05
N ILE A 65 1.49 1.10 2.14
CA ILE A 65 0.92 -0.22 2.34
C ILE A 65 2.04 -1.17 2.74
N THR A 66 1.81 -1.95 3.78
CA THR A 66 2.74 -2.99 4.22
C THR A 66 2.20 -4.35 3.82
N VAL A 67 2.99 -5.11 3.08
CA VAL A 67 2.65 -6.47 2.64
C VAL A 67 3.74 -7.42 3.09
N GLU A 68 3.34 -8.50 3.75
CA GLU A 68 4.22 -9.57 4.20
C GLU A 68 4.01 -10.79 3.30
N PHE A 69 5.10 -11.22 2.66
CA PHE A 69 5.12 -12.38 1.77
C PHE A 69 5.86 -13.53 2.42
N VAL A 70 5.45 -14.74 2.12
CA VAL A 70 6.18 -15.94 2.55
C VAL A 70 7.38 -16.15 1.62
N CYS A 71 8.57 -16.31 2.19
CA CYS A 71 9.77 -16.60 1.42
C CYS A 71 9.71 -17.99 0.80
N THR A 72 10.08 -18.08 -0.47
CA THR A 72 10.27 -19.33 -1.18
C THR A 72 11.71 -19.48 -1.66
N VAL A 73 12.16 -20.71 -1.76
CA VAL A 73 13.51 -21.00 -2.26
C VAL A 73 13.62 -20.56 -3.71
N GLU A 74 14.75 -19.93 -4.05
CA GLU A 74 15.05 -19.44 -5.40
C GLU A 74 14.19 -18.28 -5.91
N ASP A 75 13.30 -17.73 -5.10
CA ASP A 75 12.49 -16.58 -5.50
C ASP A 75 13.02 -15.28 -4.87
N ASP A 76 13.73 -14.50 -5.66
CA ASP A 76 14.32 -13.23 -5.27
C ASP A 76 13.71 -12.02 -6.00
N ARG A 77 12.55 -12.20 -6.64
CA ARG A 77 11.91 -11.16 -7.47
C ARG A 77 11.58 -9.88 -6.69
N LEU A 78 11.16 -9.99 -5.44
CA LEU A 78 10.86 -8.84 -4.59
C LEU A 78 12.12 -8.01 -4.31
N MET A 79 13.21 -8.67 -3.97
CA MET A 79 14.49 -8.02 -3.72
C MET A 79 15.03 -7.37 -5.00
N LYS A 80 14.92 -8.06 -6.13
CA LYS A 80 15.32 -7.50 -7.43
C LYS A 80 14.53 -6.25 -7.78
N TRP A 81 13.22 -6.29 -7.61
CA TRP A 81 12.37 -5.11 -7.86
C TRP A 81 12.73 -3.96 -6.93
N PHE A 82 12.98 -4.24 -5.66
CA PHE A 82 13.43 -3.22 -4.70
C PHE A 82 14.73 -2.56 -5.15
N HIS A 83 15.73 -3.34 -5.54
CA HIS A 83 17.01 -2.81 -6.02
C HIS A 83 16.89 -2.03 -7.32
N GLU A 84 16.08 -2.48 -8.24
CA GLU A 84 15.82 -1.77 -9.50
C GLU A 84 15.08 -0.44 -9.29
N SER A 85 14.28 -0.35 -8.24
CA SER A 85 13.48 0.83 -7.92
C SER A 85 14.23 1.88 -7.12
N HIS A 86 15.35 1.51 -6.51
CA HIS A 86 16.16 2.43 -5.71
C HIS A 86 17.32 3.01 -6.53
N SER A 87 17.54 4.30 -6.29
CA SER A 87 18.62 5.02 -6.96
C SER A 87 19.98 4.53 -6.50
N GLU A 88 20.85 4.25 -7.45
CA GLU A 88 22.27 3.98 -7.16
C GLU A 88 23.07 5.29 -7.16
N PRO A 89 24.03 5.46 -6.24
CA PRO A 89 24.91 6.61 -6.26
C PRO A 89 25.73 6.65 -7.56
N ILE A 90 25.81 7.82 -8.18
CA ILE A 90 26.64 8.06 -9.36
C ILE A 90 27.94 8.75 -8.93
N ILE A 91 29.06 8.30 -9.47
CA ILE A 91 30.36 8.94 -9.23
C ILE A 91 30.29 10.40 -9.71
N GLY A 92 30.62 11.34 -8.83
CA GLY A 92 30.50 12.78 -9.10
C GLY A 92 29.25 13.43 -8.56
N GLY A 93 28.42 12.68 -7.85
CA GLY A 93 27.19 13.14 -7.22
C GLY A 93 25.93 12.79 -8.02
N GLY A 94 24.81 12.80 -7.34
CA GLY A 94 23.52 12.41 -7.90
C GLY A 94 23.19 10.94 -7.75
N THR A 95 22.03 10.55 -8.24
CA THR A 95 21.52 9.19 -8.18
C THR A 95 20.88 8.78 -9.50
N LYS A 96 20.96 7.50 -9.81
CA LYS A 96 20.34 6.91 -11.00
C LYS A 96 19.27 5.92 -10.58
N THR A 97 18.04 6.17 -10.97
CA THR A 97 16.88 5.30 -10.69
C THR A 97 16.44 4.61 -11.96
N LYS A 98 16.32 3.28 -11.91
CA LYS A 98 15.79 2.45 -12.99
C LYS A 98 14.44 1.83 -12.62
N GLY A 99 13.73 2.37 -11.65
CA GLY A 99 12.53 1.77 -11.12
C GLY A 99 11.36 1.79 -12.08
N GLU A 100 10.77 0.62 -12.30
CA GLU A 100 9.47 0.52 -12.95
C GLU A 100 8.36 0.57 -11.91
N ARG A 101 7.41 1.46 -12.12
CA ARG A 101 6.18 1.48 -11.33
C ARG A 101 5.27 0.37 -11.80
N LYS A 102 4.70 -0.37 -10.86
CA LYS A 102 3.80 -1.48 -11.14
C LYS A 102 2.37 -1.12 -10.80
N THR A 103 1.43 -1.85 -11.40
CA THR A 103 0.05 -1.86 -10.95
C THR A 103 -0.15 -2.98 -9.95
N GLY A 104 -1.00 -2.76 -8.96
CA GLY A 104 -1.31 -3.75 -7.96
C GLY A 104 -2.79 -3.81 -7.68
N SER A 105 -3.23 -4.91 -7.09
CA SER A 105 -4.61 -5.09 -6.67
C SER A 105 -4.67 -5.82 -5.34
N LEU A 106 -5.50 -5.32 -4.43
CA LEU A 106 -5.89 -6.07 -3.25
C LEU A 106 -7.28 -6.64 -3.49
N ILE A 107 -7.40 -7.95 -3.37
CA ILE A 107 -8.62 -8.68 -3.64
C ILE A 107 -9.07 -9.37 -2.36
N LEU A 108 -10.34 -9.17 -1.98
CA LEU A 108 -10.98 -9.91 -0.91
C LEU A 108 -11.99 -10.88 -1.53
N TYR A 109 -11.94 -12.13 -1.09
CA TYR A 109 -12.79 -13.19 -1.59
C TYR A 109 -13.95 -13.45 -0.62
N ASN A 110 -15.10 -13.83 -1.17
CA ASN A 110 -16.22 -14.33 -0.38
C ASN A 110 -15.96 -15.79 0.06
N GLN A 111 -16.89 -16.37 0.82
CA GLN A 111 -16.75 -17.74 1.30
C GLN A 111 -16.73 -18.78 0.18
N GLY A 112 -17.35 -18.49 -0.95
CA GLY A 112 -17.35 -19.34 -2.14
C GLY A 112 -16.08 -19.26 -2.97
N GLY A 113 -15.16 -18.37 -2.63
CA GLY A 113 -13.91 -18.17 -3.38
C GLY A 113 -14.02 -17.18 -4.53
N ASP A 114 -15.14 -16.51 -4.68
CA ASP A 114 -15.32 -15.47 -5.70
C ASP A 114 -14.83 -14.12 -5.21
N GLU A 115 -14.36 -13.30 -6.15
CA GLU A 115 -13.92 -11.95 -5.87
C GLU A 115 -15.09 -11.07 -5.41
N ALA A 116 -15.01 -10.56 -4.19
CA ALA A 116 -16.06 -9.74 -3.59
C ALA A 116 -15.69 -8.25 -3.55
N ILE A 117 -14.46 -7.93 -3.19
CA ILE A 117 -13.96 -6.56 -3.15
C ILE A 117 -12.62 -6.50 -3.88
N ARG A 118 -12.42 -5.44 -4.65
CA ARG A 118 -11.16 -5.21 -5.34
C ARG A 118 -10.76 -3.74 -5.23
N TYR A 119 -9.54 -3.52 -4.76
CA TYR A 119 -8.87 -2.23 -4.79
C TYR A 119 -7.75 -2.28 -5.82
N ASN A 120 -7.75 -1.35 -6.76
CA ASN A 120 -6.68 -1.22 -7.73
C ASN A 120 -5.76 -0.07 -7.36
N PHE A 121 -4.46 -0.33 -7.43
CA PHE A 121 -3.41 0.65 -7.17
C PHE A 121 -2.62 0.91 -8.43
N THR A 122 -2.29 2.17 -8.67
CA THR A 122 -1.43 2.57 -9.79
C THR A 122 -0.17 3.23 -9.27
N GLY A 123 0.90 3.12 -10.04
CA GLY A 123 2.18 3.72 -9.69
C GLY A 123 2.80 3.15 -8.43
N VAL A 124 2.70 1.85 -8.20
CA VAL A 124 3.21 1.16 -7.02
C VAL A 124 4.72 1.01 -7.10
N MET A 125 5.41 1.47 -6.07
CA MET A 125 6.87 1.30 -5.92
C MET A 125 7.20 0.79 -4.52
N PRO A 126 8.23 -0.06 -4.36
CA PRO A 126 8.68 -0.46 -3.04
C PRO A 126 9.40 0.70 -2.35
N ALA A 127 9.08 0.94 -1.08
CA ALA A 127 9.71 1.95 -0.26
C ALA A 127 10.71 1.38 0.74
N SER A 128 10.46 0.19 1.28
CA SER A 128 11.37 -0.50 2.17
C SER A 128 11.23 -2.01 2.07
N TYR A 129 12.30 -2.71 2.41
CA TYR A 129 12.36 -4.18 2.45
C TYR A 129 12.85 -4.61 3.82
N LYS A 130 12.17 -5.56 4.42
CA LYS A 130 12.55 -6.16 5.70
C LYS A 130 12.44 -7.67 5.61
N SER A 131 13.40 -8.36 6.22
CA SER A 131 13.33 -9.80 6.44
C SER A 131 12.83 -10.11 7.85
N THR A 132 12.26 -11.29 8.02
CA THR A 132 11.84 -11.78 9.34
C THR A 132 13.04 -11.88 10.28
N LYS A 133 12.81 -11.66 11.57
CA LYS A 133 13.80 -11.99 12.60
C LYS A 133 14.12 -13.49 12.55
N MET A 134 15.39 -13.81 12.42
CA MET A 134 15.86 -15.19 12.39
C MET A 134 16.40 -15.58 13.75
N GLU A 135 15.91 -16.69 14.28
CA GLU A 135 16.30 -17.20 15.60
C GLU A 135 16.41 -18.70 15.53
N ALA A 136 17.54 -19.25 16.04
CA ALA A 136 17.75 -20.69 16.07
C ALA A 136 16.66 -21.38 16.90
N GLY A 137 16.08 -22.45 16.37
CA GLY A 137 14.99 -23.17 17.03
C GLY A 137 13.59 -22.56 16.80
N SER A 138 13.49 -21.49 16.05
CA SER A 138 12.19 -20.91 15.69
C SER A 138 11.40 -21.82 14.75
N THR A 139 10.10 -21.94 15.01
CA THR A 139 9.16 -22.69 14.16
C THR A 139 8.41 -21.79 13.18
N ASN A 140 8.68 -20.48 13.20
CA ASN A 140 8.04 -19.52 12.32
C ASN A 140 8.56 -19.62 10.89
N LEU A 141 7.69 -19.39 9.92
CA LEU A 141 8.08 -19.31 8.52
C LEU A 141 8.91 -18.05 8.28
N ALA A 142 9.89 -18.14 7.39
CA ALA A 142 10.61 -16.97 6.91
C ALA A 142 9.69 -16.12 6.02
N THR A 143 9.67 -14.83 6.26
CA THR A 143 8.85 -13.88 5.49
C THR A 143 9.66 -12.68 5.05
N GLU A 144 9.20 -12.07 3.97
CA GLU A 144 9.71 -10.80 3.44
C GLU A 144 8.61 -9.75 3.58
N THR A 145 8.92 -8.61 4.17
CA THR A 145 7.98 -7.51 4.35
C THR A 145 8.39 -6.34 3.49
N LEU A 146 7.48 -5.89 2.64
CA LEU A 146 7.69 -4.72 1.82
C LEU A 146 6.67 -3.64 2.17
N GLU A 147 7.17 -2.42 2.27
CA GLU A 147 6.32 -1.23 2.29
C GLU A 147 6.28 -0.64 0.89
N PHE A 148 5.08 -0.39 0.39
CA PHE A 148 4.86 0.18 -0.93
C PHE A 148 4.32 1.59 -0.83
N VAL A 149 4.74 2.44 -1.75
CA VAL A 149 4.09 3.71 -2.05
C VAL A 149 3.34 3.57 -3.37
N TYR A 150 2.27 4.33 -3.54
CA TYR A 150 1.44 4.28 -4.74
C TYR A 150 0.92 5.67 -5.10
N GLU A 151 0.60 5.88 -6.36
CA GLU A 151 0.09 7.16 -6.85
C GLU A 151 -1.42 7.29 -6.67
N SER A 152 -2.17 6.23 -6.93
CA SER A 152 -3.63 6.24 -6.77
C SER A 152 -4.17 4.88 -6.34
N MET A 153 -5.32 4.90 -5.67
CA MET A 153 -6.07 3.72 -5.26
C MET A 153 -7.56 3.94 -5.52
N HIS A 154 -8.20 2.95 -6.13
CA HIS A 154 -9.64 2.96 -6.38
C HIS A 154 -10.25 1.61 -6.04
N ARG A 155 -11.37 1.63 -5.34
CA ARG A 155 -12.20 0.45 -5.17
C ARG A 155 -13.07 0.28 -6.42
N VAL A 156 -12.89 -0.82 -7.14
CA VAL A 156 -13.59 -1.08 -8.43
C VAL A 156 -14.66 -2.14 -8.32
N LYS A 157 -14.78 -2.81 -7.17
CA LYS A 157 -15.82 -3.79 -6.91
C LYS A 157 -16.17 -3.84 -5.43
#